data_53e9b7f109b8fbea9c3058fe910cb245
#
_entry.id   53e9b7f109b8fbea9c3058fe910cb245
#
_cell.length_a   1.000
_cell.length_b   1.000
_cell.length_c   1.000
_cell.angle_alpha   90.00
_cell.angle_beta   90.00
_cell.angle_gamma   90.00
#
_symmetry.space_group_name_H-M   'P 1'
#
loop_
_entity.id
_entity.type
_entity.pdbx_description
1 polymer ?
#
loop_
_entity_poly.entity_id
_entity_poly.type
_entity_poly.pdbx_seq_one_letter_code
_entity_poly.pdbx_strand_id
1 'polypeptide(L)'
;EDVLKNPNIDSQGLEILLNVLNEVEFNNSDYEKIIQYCNDSGITFLCTAWDKKSVDFLEKFNIPAYKIASADLTNFPLIQYICEKNKPLIVSTGMSTMDEIERTVKFLKNNNASFILLHSNSTYPSPTELLNLNLIPELKEKFDVPIGYSGHESDIIPSVTAANLGAVIIERHITIDKTMKGLDQAASLEPDELKILVQYV
;
A
#
# COMPACT_ATOMS: atom_id res chain seq x y z
N GLU A 1 3.37 -23.32 -5.01
CA GLU A 1 3.96 -24.61 -5.39
C GLU A 1 4.41 -24.64 -6.87
N ASP A 2 3.68 -24.03 -7.81
CA ASP A 2 4.05 -24.05 -9.24
C ASP A 2 5.23 -23.12 -9.56
N VAL A 3 5.43 -22.06 -8.80
CA VAL A 3 6.57 -21.13 -8.94
C VAL A 3 7.89 -21.81 -8.57
N LEU A 4 7.90 -22.71 -7.59
CA LEU A 4 9.07 -23.48 -7.16
C LEU A 4 9.58 -24.48 -8.22
N LYS A 5 8.75 -24.79 -9.23
CA LYS A 5 9.11 -25.72 -10.31
C LYS A 5 9.81 -25.04 -11.50
N ASN A 6 9.97 -23.71 -11.47
CA ASN A 6 10.64 -22.97 -12.54
C ASN A 6 12.18 -23.05 -12.35
N PRO A 7 12.93 -23.70 -13.27
CA PRO A 7 14.37 -23.90 -13.12
C PRO A 7 15.21 -22.60 -13.18
N ASN A 8 14.60 -21.47 -13.53
CA ASN A 8 15.26 -20.17 -13.62
C ASN A 8 15.10 -19.31 -12.36
N ILE A 9 14.44 -19.83 -11.31
CA ILE A 9 14.25 -19.12 -10.06
C ILE A 9 15.26 -19.66 -9.04
N ASP A 10 15.92 -18.75 -8.32
CA ASP A 10 16.72 -19.11 -7.16
C ASP A 10 15.83 -19.78 -6.10
N SER A 11 15.86 -21.11 -6.11
CA SER A 11 15.01 -21.92 -5.23
C SER A 11 15.32 -21.70 -3.74
N GLN A 12 16.57 -21.34 -3.37
CA GLN A 12 16.93 -21.08 -1.99
C GLN A 12 16.36 -19.75 -1.48
N GLY A 13 16.45 -18.69 -2.28
CA GLY A 13 15.88 -17.39 -1.93
C GLY A 13 14.36 -17.46 -1.82
N LEU A 14 13.71 -18.21 -2.72
CA LEU A 14 12.25 -18.40 -2.69
C LEU A 14 11.80 -19.25 -1.49
N GLU A 15 12.55 -20.30 -1.13
CA GLU A 15 12.25 -21.12 0.04
C GLU A 15 12.37 -20.34 1.35
N ILE A 16 13.39 -19.48 1.47
CA ILE A 16 13.53 -18.57 2.61
C ILE A 16 12.34 -17.60 2.69
N LEU A 17 11.92 -17.02 1.56
CA LEU A 17 10.78 -16.12 1.51
C LEU A 17 9.48 -16.83 1.90
N LEU A 18 9.25 -18.05 1.40
CA LEU A 18 8.08 -18.84 1.75
C LEU A 18 8.03 -19.21 3.23
N ASN A 19 9.18 -19.53 3.83
CA ASN A 19 9.25 -19.80 5.27
C ASN A 19 8.88 -18.55 6.09
N VAL A 20 9.41 -17.38 5.72
CA VAL A 20 9.05 -16.11 6.37
C VAL A 20 7.55 -15.82 6.21
N LEU A 21 6.99 -15.97 5.01
CA LEU A 21 5.56 -15.75 4.77
C LEU A 21 4.69 -16.69 5.61
N ASN A 22 5.04 -17.98 5.69
CA ASN A 22 4.32 -18.95 6.50
C ASN A 22 4.37 -18.64 8.01
N GLU A 23 5.44 -18.02 8.50
CA GLU A 23 5.57 -17.61 9.91
C GLU A 23 4.70 -16.39 10.26
N VAL A 24 4.42 -15.52 9.28
CA VAL A 24 3.70 -14.25 9.50
C VAL A 24 2.27 -14.25 8.93
N GLU A 25 1.87 -15.28 8.20
CA GLU A 25 0.55 -15.37 7.60
C GLU A 25 -0.54 -15.57 8.66
N PHE A 26 -1.54 -14.71 8.64
CA PHE A 26 -2.69 -14.82 9.52
C PHE A 26 -3.72 -15.81 8.96
N ASN A 27 -4.30 -16.61 9.82
CA ASN A 27 -5.44 -17.44 9.47
C ASN A 27 -6.78 -16.65 9.57
N ASN A 28 -7.87 -17.24 9.11
CA ASN A 28 -9.18 -16.58 9.09
C ASN A 28 -9.62 -16.06 10.47
N SER A 29 -9.36 -16.83 11.53
CA SER A 29 -9.72 -16.46 12.91
C SER A 29 -8.90 -15.25 13.39
N ASP A 30 -7.69 -15.08 12.92
CA ASP A 30 -6.86 -13.92 13.28
C ASP A 30 -7.37 -12.65 12.57
N TYR A 31 -7.78 -12.74 11.31
CA TYR A 31 -8.45 -11.62 10.61
C TYR A 31 -9.73 -11.20 11.33
N GLU A 32 -10.56 -12.15 11.75
CA GLU A 32 -11.79 -11.84 12.51
C GLU A 32 -11.48 -11.08 13.79
N LYS A 33 -10.46 -11.51 14.56
CA LYS A 33 -10.03 -10.82 15.79
C LYS A 33 -9.50 -9.41 15.52
N ILE A 34 -8.66 -9.26 14.47
CA ILE A 34 -8.09 -7.96 14.10
C ILE A 34 -9.21 -6.99 13.69
N ILE A 35 -10.14 -7.44 12.86
CA ILE A 35 -11.27 -6.62 12.39
C ILE A 35 -12.18 -6.23 13.57
N GLN A 36 -12.48 -7.18 14.46
CA GLN A 36 -13.25 -6.89 15.68
C GLN A 36 -12.55 -5.84 16.55
N TYR A 37 -11.24 -5.99 16.75
CA TYR A 37 -10.45 -5.03 17.52
C TYR A 37 -10.42 -3.64 16.87
N CYS A 38 -10.29 -3.56 15.55
CA CYS A 38 -10.38 -2.31 14.81
C CYS A 38 -11.75 -1.63 15.03
N ASN A 39 -12.83 -2.40 14.89
CA ASN A 39 -14.19 -1.90 15.10
C ASN A 39 -14.40 -1.37 16.53
N ASP A 40 -13.97 -2.12 17.54
CA ASP A 40 -14.08 -1.73 18.95
C ASP A 40 -13.23 -0.49 19.28
N SER A 41 -12.13 -0.30 18.53
CA SER A 41 -11.24 0.86 18.65
C SER A 41 -11.65 2.06 17.80
N GLY A 42 -12.70 1.93 16.97
CA GLY A 42 -13.14 2.98 16.04
C GLY A 42 -12.17 3.23 14.90
N ILE A 43 -11.37 2.22 14.50
CA ILE A 43 -10.41 2.29 13.39
C ILE A 43 -10.92 1.48 12.21
N THR A 44 -10.92 2.07 11.02
CA THR A 44 -11.30 1.37 9.80
C THR A 44 -10.22 0.36 9.39
N PHE A 45 -10.61 -0.90 9.27
CA PHE A 45 -9.73 -1.95 8.73
C PHE A 45 -9.67 -1.88 7.20
N LEU A 46 -8.45 -1.91 6.66
CA LEU A 46 -8.16 -2.08 5.24
C LEU A 46 -7.09 -3.15 5.07
N CYS A 47 -7.09 -3.83 3.93
CA CYS A 47 -6.07 -4.83 3.60
C CYS A 47 -5.82 -4.84 2.09
N THR A 48 -4.54 -5.01 1.70
CA THR A 48 -4.16 -5.19 0.30
C THR A 48 -4.48 -6.62 -0.15
N ALA A 49 -5.18 -6.75 -1.27
CA ALA A 49 -5.40 -8.04 -1.91
C ALA A 49 -4.38 -8.24 -3.04
N TRP A 50 -3.63 -9.35 -3.00
CA TRP A 50 -2.60 -9.68 -3.99
C TRP A 50 -3.09 -10.61 -5.11
N ASP A 51 -4.27 -11.17 -4.96
CA ASP A 51 -4.92 -12.02 -5.95
C ASP A 51 -6.45 -12.01 -5.82
N LYS A 52 -7.14 -12.65 -6.78
CA LYS A 52 -8.61 -12.68 -6.79
C LYS A 52 -9.21 -13.43 -5.59
N LYS A 53 -8.53 -14.46 -5.06
CA LYS A 53 -9.02 -15.21 -3.90
C LYS A 53 -8.95 -14.32 -2.64
N SER A 54 -7.88 -13.55 -2.52
CA SER A 54 -7.74 -12.55 -1.44
C SER A 54 -8.82 -11.46 -1.54
N VAL A 55 -9.17 -11.01 -2.76
CA VAL A 55 -10.30 -10.09 -2.97
C VAL A 55 -11.60 -10.73 -2.47
N ASP A 56 -11.91 -11.96 -2.87
CA ASP A 56 -13.14 -12.66 -2.45
C ASP A 56 -13.15 -12.95 -0.94
N PHE A 57 -11.97 -13.17 -0.35
CA PHE A 57 -11.83 -13.31 1.10
C PHE A 57 -12.19 -12.03 1.83
N LEU A 58 -11.65 -10.88 1.39
CA LEU A 58 -11.89 -9.58 2.00
C LEU A 58 -13.34 -9.10 1.85
N GLU A 59 -14.04 -9.49 0.78
CA GLU A 59 -15.47 -9.19 0.61
C GLU A 59 -16.34 -9.74 1.74
N LYS A 60 -15.94 -10.85 2.38
CA LYS A 60 -16.66 -11.42 3.54
C LYS A 60 -16.72 -10.47 4.73
N PHE A 61 -15.76 -9.55 4.84
CA PHE A 61 -15.64 -8.58 5.92
C PHE A 61 -16.19 -7.20 5.55
N ASN A 62 -16.74 -7.07 4.35
CA ASN A 62 -17.33 -5.82 3.85
C ASN A 62 -16.39 -4.60 4.02
N ILE A 63 -15.11 -4.77 3.66
CA ILE A 63 -14.14 -3.67 3.70
C ILE A 63 -14.63 -2.47 2.89
N PRO A 64 -14.37 -1.22 3.32
CA PRO A 64 -14.92 -0.03 2.66
C PRO A 64 -14.20 0.37 1.38
N ALA A 65 -12.96 -0.06 1.17
CA ALA A 65 -12.13 0.26 0.02
C ALA A 65 -11.07 -0.83 -0.21
N TYR A 66 -10.49 -0.86 -1.41
CA TYR A 66 -9.36 -1.74 -1.74
C TYR A 66 -8.06 -0.95 -1.84
N LYS A 67 -6.97 -1.50 -1.30
CA LYS A 67 -5.61 -1.02 -1.54
C LYS A 67 -4.97 -1.83 -2.68
N ILE A 68 -4.37 -1.15 -3.63
CA ILE A 68 -3.53 -1.73 -4.67
C ILE A 68 -2.09 -1.29 -4.40
N ALA A 69 -1.21 -2.26 -4.14
CA ALA A 69 0.20 -2.01 -3.90
C ALA A 69 0.92 -1.55 -5.17
N SER A 70 2.07 -0.88 -5.01
CA SER A 70 2.89 -0.41 -6.14
C SER A 70 3.24 -1.52 -7.12
N ALA A 71 3.55 -2.73 -6.63
CA ALA A 71 3.89 -3.88 -7.45
C ALA A 71 2.75 -4.34 -8.39
N ASP A 72 1.50 -4.04 -8.04
CA ASP A 72 0.32 -4.41 -8.81
C ASP A 72 -0.26 -3.27 -9.64
N LEU A 73 0.41 -2.11 -9.74
CA LEU A 73 -0.10 -0.97 -10.52
C LEU A 73 -0.43 -1.35 -11.96
N THR A 74 0.32 -2.26 -12.57
CA THR A 74 0.12 -2.74 -13.95
C THR A 74 -0.57 -4.10 -14.04
N ASN A 75 -1.04 -4.66 -12.92
CA ASN A 75 -1.77 -5.91 -12.87
C ASN A 75 -3.25 -5.70 -13.25
N PHE A 76 -3.49 -5.36 -14.54
CA PHE A 76 -4.83 -5.05 -15.03
C PHE A 76 -5.86 -6.18 -14.79
N PRO A 77 -5.52 -7.49 -14.85
CA PRO A 77 -6.48 -8.55 -14.54
C PRO A 77 -6.96 -8.54 -13.08
N LEU A 78 -6.10 -8.16 -12.13
CA LEU A 78 -6.48 -7.99 -10.72
C LEU A 78 -7.27 -6.70 -10.52
N ILE A 79 -6.78 -5.59 -11.09
CA ILE A 79 -7.45 -4.29 -11.01
C ILE A 79 -8.86 -4.36 -11.58
N GLN A 80 -9.04 -5.02 -12.74
CA GLN A 80 -10.37 -5.25 -13.34
C GLN A 80 -11.30 -5.97 -12.36
N TYR A 81 -10.81 -7.05 -11.76
CA TYR A 81 -11.59 -7.84 -10.80
C TYR A 81 -12.00 -7.05 -9.55
N ILE A 82 -11.11 -6.16 -9.08
CA ILE A 82 -11.39 -5.27 -7.95
C ILE A 82 -12.41 -4.19 -8.36
N CYS A 83 -12.30 -3.62 -9.56
CA CYS A 83 -13.27 -2.63 -10.06
C CYS A 83 -14.71 -3.18 -10.10
N GLU A 84 -14.87 -4.47 -10.40
CA GLU A 84 -16.19 -5.14 -10.41
C GLU A 84 -16.85 -5.17 -9.02
N LYS A 85 -16.10 -4.96 -7.94
CA LYS A 85 -16.65 -4.88 -6.57
C LYS A 85 -17.27 -3.51 -6.27
N ASN A 86 -17.10 -2.51 -7.16
CA ASN A 86 -17.69 -1.16 -7.05
C ASN A 86 -17.37 -0.43 -5.73
N LYS A 87 -16.17 -0.64 -5.18
CA LYS A 87 -15.64 0.04 -3.99
C LYS A 87 -14.51 1.00 -4.38
N PRO A 88 -14.25 2.06 -3.59
CA PRO A 88 -13.12 2.95 -3.82
C PRO A 88 -11.78 2.21 -3.78
N LEU A 89 -10.81 2.69 -4.57
CA LEU A 89 -9.46 2.15 -4.64
C LEU A 89 -8.43 3.17 -4.16
N ILE A 90 -7.46 2.70 -3.40
CA ILE A 90 -6.26 3.44 -3.00
C ILE A 90 -5.09 2.79 -3.74
N VAL A 91 -4.48 3.51 -4.69
CA VAL A 91 -3.54 2.94 -5.67
C VAL A 91 -2.18 3.57 -5.52
N SER A 92 -1.19 2.79 -5.07
CA SER A 92 0.20 3.25 -4.95
C SER A 92 0.92 3.20 -6.30
N THR A 93 1.78 4.22 -6.56
CA THR A 93 2.45 4.43 -7.86
C THR A 93 3.97 4.20 -7.82
N GLY A 94 4.50 3.67 -6.73
CA GLY A 94 5.92 3.33 -6.62
C GLY A 94 6.37 2.31 -7.68
N MET A 95 7.68 2.26 -7.96
CA MET A 95 8.31 1.36 -8.94
C MET A 95 7.79 1.50 -10.38
N SER A 96 7.07 2.57 -10.69
CA SER A 96 6.40 2.73 -11.99
C SER A 96 6.85 3.99 -12.70
N THR A 97 6.90 3.92 -14.01
CA THR A 97 7.09 5.07 -14.88
C THR A 97 5.81 5.90 -15.00
N MET A 98 5.94 7.17 -15.41
CA MET A 98 4.78 8.02 -15.65
C MET A 98 3.83 7.42 -16.71
N ASP A 99 4.36 6.79 -17.75
CA ASP A 99 3.56 6.12 -18.81
C ASP A 99 2.73 4.95 -18.24
N GLU A 100 3.26 4.22 -17.27
CA GLU A 100 2.53 3.14 -16.59
C GLU A 100 1.42 3.69 -15.71
N ILE A 101 1.70 4.76 -14.99
CA ILE A 101 0.70 5.46 -14.18
C ILE A 101 -0.43 5.99 -15.08
N GLU A 102 -0.11 6.65 -16.20
CA GLU A 102 -1.10 7.14 -17.17
C GLU A 102 -1.99 6.03 -17.72
N ARG A 103 -1.39 4.91 -18.10
CA ARG A 103 -2.16 3.74 -18.59
C ARG A 103 -3.11 3.21 -17.53
N THR A 104 -2.65 3.13 -16.29
CA THR A 104 -3.48 2.65 -15.17
C THR A 104 -4.60 3.64 -14.84
N VAL A 105 -4.30 4.93 -14.78
CA VAL A 105 -5.33 5.97 -14.58
C VAL A 105 -6.40 5.92 -15.67
N LYS A 106 -5.99 5.80 -16.94
CA LYS A 106 -6.93 5.65 -18.07
C LYS A 106 -7.78 4.39 -17.92
N PHE A 107 -7.17 3.28 -17.51
CA PHE A 107 -7.87 2.02 -17.27
C PHE A 107 -8.92 2.17 -16.16
N LEU A 108 -8.56 2.76 -15.02
CA LEU A 108 -9.46 2.99 -13.89
C LEU A 108 -10.63 3.91 -14.28
N LYS A 109 -10.35 5.02 -14.99
CA LYS A 109 -11.40 5.93 -15.50
C LYS A 109 -12.35 5.23 -16.46
N ASN A 110 -11.85 4.38 -17.36
CA ASN A 110 -12.67 3.62 -18.31
C ASN A 110 -13.57 2.58 -17.60
N ASN A 111 -13.19 2.12 -16.42
CA ASN A 111 -14.00 1.23 -15.58
C ASN A 111 -14.89 2.00 -14.59
N ASN A 112 -14.99 3.33 -14.71
CA ASN A 112 -15.74 4.21 -13.79
C ASN A 112 -15.35 4.00 -12.31
N ALA A 113 -14.10 3.61 -12.03
CA ALA A 113 -13.62 3.41 -10.67
C ALA A 113 -13.49 4.75 -9.93
N SER A 114 -13.90 4.78 -8.66
CA SER A 114 -13.52 5.84 -7.73
C SER A 114 -12.17 5.51 -7.13
N PHE A 115 -11.17 6.37 -7.27
CA PHE A 115 -9.82 6.06 -6.80
C PHE A 115 -9.03 7.28 -6.36
N ILE A 116 -8.02 7.03 -5.54
CA ILE A 116 -6.99 7.95 -5.09
C ILE A 116 -5.64 7.37 -5.50
N LEU A 117 -4.71 8.18 -6.00
CA LEU A 117 -3.33 7.75 -6.23
C LEU A 117 -2.47 8.11 -5.02
N LEU A 118 -1.56 7.23 -4.63
CA LEU A 118 -0.53 7.53 -3.65
C LEU A 118 0.82 7.67 -4.36
N HIS A 119 1.43 8.86 -4.27
CA HIS A 119 2.84 9.01 -4.60
C HIS A 119 3.68 8.20 -3.61
N SER A 120 4.64 7.42 -4.10
CA SER A 120 5.47 6.55 -3.28
C SER A 120 6.85 6.34 -3.89
N ASN A 121 7.88 6.30 -3.04
CA ASN A 121 9.21 5.79 -3.37
C ASN A 121 9.38 4.41 -2.73
N SER A 122 9.77 3.41 -3.52
CA SER A 122 9.85 2.01 -3.07
C SER A 122 11.27 1.59 -2.62
N THR A 123 12.04 2.52 -2.05
CA THR A 123 13.28 2.23 -1.33
C THR A 123 12.99 2.19 0.18
N TYR A 124 13.57 1.24 0.92
CA TYR A 124 13.27 1.01 2.35
C TYR A 124 14.55 0.99 3.20
N PRO A 125 14.84 2.04 4.04
CA PRO A 125 14.18 3.33 4.05
C PRO A 125 14.51 4.20 2.81
N SER A 126 13.59 5.09 2.44
CA SER A 126 13.79 6.02 1.34
C SER A 126 14.72 7.18 1.74
N PRO A 127 15.82 7.44 0.99
CA PRO A 127 16.60 8.65 1.17
C PRO A 127 15.76 9.90 0.89
N THR A 128 15.91 10.93 1.73
CA THR A 128 15.08 12.15 1.65
C THR A 128 15.22 12.86 0.29
N GLU A 129 16.40 12.86 -0.30
CA GLU A 129 16.69 13.46 -1.61
C GLU A 129 16.00 12.76 -2.79
N LEU A 130 15.50 11.54 -2.61
CA LEU A 130 14.82 10.76 -3.64
C LEU A 130 13.30 10.77 -3.51
N LEU A 131 12.73 11.44 -2.52
CA LEU A 131 11.29 11.41 -2.25
C LEU A 131 10.44 12.13 -3.30
N ASN A 132 11.00 13.15 -3.96
CA ASN A 132 10.32 13.91 -5.04
C ASN A 132 8.89 14.35 -4.67
N LEU A 133 8.68 14.92 -3.47
CA LEU A 133 7.35 15.26 -2.97
C LEU A 133 6.59 16.25 -3.87
N ASN A 134 7.30 17.03 -4.71
CA ASN A 134 6.67 17.89 -5.70
C ASN A 134 5.85 17.14 -6.75
N LEU A 135 6.01 15.82 -6.89
CA LEU A 135 5.13 15.01 -7.72
C LEU A 135 3.69 14.97 -7.21
N ILE A 136 3.43 15.26 -5.92
CA ILE A 136 2.07 15.28 -5.37
C ILE A 136 1.19 16.33 -6.09
N PRO A 137 1.54 17.63 -6.10
CA PRO A 137 0.76 18.60 -6.87
C PRO A 137 0.80 18.36 -8.39
N GLU A 138 1.92 17.89 -8.95
CA GLU A 138 2.02 17.58 -10.38
C GLU A 138 1.06 16.45 -10.80
N LEU A 139 0.98 15.36 -10.04
CA LEU A 139 0.05 14.27 -10.30
C LEU A 139 -1.41 14.72 -10.17
N LYS A 140 -1.70 15.60 -9.19
CA LYS A 140 -3.03 16.16 -8.99
C LYS A 140 -3.46 16.99 -10.19
N GLU A 141 -2.60 17.89 -10.67
CA GLU A 141 -2.85 18.70 -11.87
C GLU A 141 -3.02 17.83 -13.12
N LYS A 142 -2.14 16.85 -13.30
CA LYS A 142 -2.11 15.99 -14.49
C LYS A 142 -3.32 15.08 -14.60
N PHE A 143 -3.76 14.48 -13.51
CA PHE A 143 -4.79 13.43 -13.55
C PHE A 143 -6.17 13.88 -13.08
N ASP A 144 -6.26 15.02 -12.43
CA ASP A 144 -7.51 15.54 -11.82
C ASP A 144 -8.19 14.50 -10.92
N VAL A 145 -7.40 13.93 -10.00
CA VAL A 145 -7.85 12.97 -8.97
C VAL A 145 -7.19 13.32 -7.63
N PRO A 146 -7.78 12.89 -6.50
CA PRO A 146 -7.11 13.06 -5.21
C PRO A 146 -5.78 12.31 -5.17
N ILE A 147 -4.75 12.94 -4.59
CA ILE A 147 -3.42 12.36 -4.42
C ILE A 147 -3.11 12.24 -2.94
N GLY A 148 -2.58 11.10 -2.53
CA GLY A 148 -2.00 10.86 -1.22
C GLY A 148 -0.51 10.60 -1.31
N TYR A 149 0.08 10.24 -0.19
CA TYR A 149 1.50 9.90 -0.05
C TYR A 149 1.66 8.60 0.74
N SER A 150 2.45 7.66 0.20
CA SER A 150 2.89 6.45 0.88
C SER A 150 4.38 6.54 1.12
N GLY A 151 4.75 6.85 2.37
CA GLY A 151 6.12 7.18 2.77
C GLY A 151 6.86 5.99 3.38
N HIS A 152 8.13 5.83 2.97
CA HIS A 152 9.04 4.79 3.46
C HIS A 152 10.34 5.39 4.04
N GLU A 153 10.35 6.68 4.31
CA GLU A 153 11.40 7.37 5.02
C GLU A 153 11.37 7.06 6.53
N SER A 154 12.50 7.28 7.22
CA SER A 154 12.64 6.88 8.63
C SER A 154 12.05 7.87 9.64
N ASP A 155 11.64 9.08 9.20
CA ASP A 155 11.06 10.12 10.06
C ASP A 155 9.70 10.63 9.54
N ILE A 156 9.06 11.57 10.27
CA ILE A 156 7.72 12.06 9.96
C ILE A 156 7.71 13.33 9.09
N ILE A 157 8.84 14.02 8.93
CA ILE A 157 8.90 15.34 8.28
C ILE A 157 8.42 15.30 6.83
N PRO A 158 8.85 14.32 5.99
CA PRO A 158 8.35 14.21 4.63
C PRO A 158 6.83 13.95 4.57
N SER A 159 6.30 13.15 5.48
CA SER A 159 4.85 12.88 5.56
C SER A 159 4.05 14.15 5.90
N VAL A 160 4.52 14.97 6.85
CA VAL A 160 3.93 16.29 7.17
C VAL A 160 4.04 17.23 5.96
N THR A 161 5.20 17.22 5.29
CA THR A 161 5.42 18.04 4.07
C THR A 161 4.46 17.61 2.96
N ALA A 162 4.28 16.31 2.74
CA ALA A 162 3.33 15.77 1.76
C ALA A 162 1.90 16.24 2.02
N ALA A 163 1.45 16.23 3.28
CA ALA A 163 0.14 16.76 3.65
C ALA A 163 0.02 18.25 3.32
N ASN A 164 1.04 19.06 3.61
CA ASN A 164 1.08 20.49 3.24
C ASN A 164 1.11 20.73 1.72
N LEU A 165 1.65 19.80 0.93
CA LEU A 165 1.62 19.83 -0.53
C LEU A 165 0.28 19.34 -1.12
N GLY A 166 -0.69 18.97 -0.26
CA GLY A 166 -2.05 18.63 -0.64
C GLY A 166 -2.32 17.13 -0.73
N ALA A 167 -1.48 16.28 -0.14
CA ALA A 167 -1.80 14.86 0.01
C ALA A 167 -3.03 14.70 0.92
N VAL A 168 -4.04 13.95 0.46
CA VAL A 168 -5.30 13.73 1.19
C VAL A 168 -5.30 12.45 2.03
N ILE A 169 -4.32 11.60 1.82
CA ILE A 169 -4.03 10.38 2.62
C ILE A 169 -2.53 10.32 2.85
N ILE A 170 -2.13 9.99 4.07
CA ILE A 170 -0.76 9.61 4.41
C ILE A 170 -0.77 8.14 4.83
N GLU A 171 0.03 7.32 4.16
CA GLU A 171 0.24 5.90 4.47
C GLU A 171 1.65 5.71 5.02
N ARG A 172 1.79 5.01 6.14
CA ARG A 172 3.08 4.71 6.76
C ARG A 172 3.10 3.30 7.32
N HIS A 173 4.26 2.64 7.20
CA HIS A 173 4.56 1.45 7.98
C HIS A 173 4.64 1.79 9.47
N ILE A 174 4.20 0.87 10.33
CA ILE A 174 4.31 0.96 11.79
C ILE A 174 5.03 -0.26 12.34
N THR A 175 5.85 -0.06 13.35
CA THR A 175 6.51 -1.11 14.12
C THR A 175 6.50 -0.77 15.61
N ILE A 176 6.62 -1.76 16.46
CA ILE A 176 6.81 -1.53 17.90
C ILE A 176 8.26 -1.19 18.26
N ASP A 177 9.22 -1.56 17.40
CA ASP A 177 10.64 -1.29 17.58
C ASP A 177 11.36 -1.35 16.21
N LYS A 178 11.97 -0.24 15.79
CA LYS A 178 12.71 -0.14 14.51
C LYS A 178 13.95 -1.05 14.44
N THR A 179 14.45 -1.52 15.59
CA THR A 179 15.62 -2.42 15.66
C THR A 179 15.28 -3.89 15.47
N MET A 180 13.98 -4.23 15.41
CA MET A 180 13.55 -5.60 15.13
C MET A 180 14.04 -6.07 13.76
N LYS A 181 14.30 -7.38 13.67
CA LYS A 181 14.68 -8.01 12.41
C LYS A 181 13.50 -7.98 11.42
N GLY A 182 13.74 -7.47 10.22
CA GLY A 182 12.79 -7.44 9.13
C GLY A 182 13.19 -6.41 8.08
N LEU A 183 12.44 -6.36 6.98
CA LEU A 183 12.74 -5.49 5.84
C LEU A 183 12.20 -4.07 6.03
N ASP A 184 11.10 -3.91 6.76
CA ASP A 184 10.31 -2.68 6.81
C ASP A 184 10.52 -1.87 8.09
N GLN A 185 11.05 -2.48 9.16
CA GLN A 185 11.15 -1.87 10.50
C GLN A 185 11.92 -0.55 10.49
N ALA A 186 13.03 -0.47 9.74
CA ALA A 186 13.84 0.74 9.65
C ALA A 186 13.11 1.91 8.95
N ALA A 187 12.14 1.62 8.08
CA ALA A 187 11.30 2.58 7.38
C ALA A 187 9.95 2.84 8.09
N SER A 188 9.69 2.12 9.18
CA SER A 188 8.43 2.21 9.93
C SER A 188 8.47 3.35 10.96
N LEU A 189 7.30 3.80 11.38
CA LEU A 189 7.15 4.67 12.54
C LEU A 189 6.88 3.84 13.80
N GLU A 190 7.45 4.25 14.93
CA GLU A 190 7.05 3.75 16.23
C GLU A 190 5.76 4.46 16.71
N PRO A 191 5.02 3.89 17.68
CA PRO A 191 3.72 4.43 18.10
C PRO A 191 3.75 5.91 18.50
N ASP A 192 4.81 6.37 19.18
CA ASP A 192 4.94 7.77 19.59
C ASP A 192 5.20 8.69 18.39
N GLU A 193 5.97 8.26 17.40
CA GLU A 193 6.18 9.00 16.15
C GLU A 193 4.88 9.10 15.34
N LEU A 194 4.12 8.00 15.23
CA LEU A 194 2.82 8.01 14.57
C LEU A 194 1.85 8.97 15.28
N LYS A 195 1.83 8.96 16.61
CA LYS A 195 1.01 9.89 17.40
C LYS A 195 1.37 11.35 17.11
N ILE A 196 2.65 11.65 17.00
CA ILE A 196 3.12 13.00 16.63
C ILE A 196 2.70 13.32 15.20
N LEU A 197 2.89 12.41 14.24
CA LEU A 197 2.47 12.62 12.85
C LEU A 197 0.99 12.98 12.76
N VAL A 198 0.11 12.22 13.42
CA VAL A 198 -1.35 12.45 13.43
C VAL A 198 -1.73 13.85 13.98
N GLN A 199 -0.88 14.46 14.83
CA GLN A 199 -1.12 15.82 15.33
C GLN A 199 -0.77 16.92 14.32
N TYR A 200 0.07 16.60 13.32
CA TYR A 200 0.59 17.58 12.36
C TYR A 200 -0.06 17.49 10.96
N VAL A 201 -0.88 16.47 10.69
CA VAL A 201 -1.54 16.24 9.40
C VAL A 201 -3.06 16.40 9.44
#